data_4960c010e66dcc77675f9c0c8fd63939
#
_entry.id   4960c010e66dcc77675f9c0c8fd63939
#
_cell.length_a   1.000
_cell.length_b   1.000
_cell.length_c   1.000
_cell.angle_alpha   90.00
_cell.angle_beta   90.00
_cell.angle_gamma   90.00
#
_symmetry.space_group_name_H-M   'P 1'
#
loop_
_entity.id
_entity.type
_entity.pdbx_description
1 polymer ?
#
loop_
_entity_poly.entity_id
_entity_poly.type
_entity_poly.pdbx_seq_one_letter_code
_entity_poly.pdbx_strand_id
1 'polypeptide(L)'
;MSLYDNPLPPADYAAYRALREEIYRAYATRASDQGPNAGKWDNSAVINEILELRHTLAQTLGFATYADYSLATKMADSPEEVMQFLTGLVQRSRAQARAETDELRQWAKETYGVDDLQPWD
;
A
#
# COMPACT_ATOMS: atom_id res chain seq x y z
N MET A 1 -6.48 -0.87 -22.84
CA MET A 1 -7.67 -1.56 -22.35
C MET A 1 -7.46 -1.70 -20.85
N SER A 2 -8.20 -0.93 -20.05
CA SER A 2 -8.08 -0.93 -18.60
C SER A 2 -8.76 -2.18 -18.06
N LEU A 3 -8.14 -2.85 -17.06
CA LEU A 3 -8.77 -3.95 -16.32
C LEU A 3 -10.06 -3.52 -15.60
N TYR A 4 -10.30 -2.20 -15.50
CA TYR A 4 -11.49 -1.61 -14.90
C TYR A 4 -12.68 -1.47 -15.86
N ASP A 5 -12.46 -1.64 -17.18
CA ASP A 5 -13.49 -1.40 -18.17
C ASP A 5 -14.37 -2.63 -18.47
N ASN A 6 -14.06 -3.78 -17.85
CA ASN A 6 -14.85 -5.00 -18.01
C ASN A 6 -14.91 -5.76 -16.67
N PRO A 7 -15.77 -5.32 -15.72
CA PRO A 7 -15.95 -6.05 -14.48
C PRO A 7 -16.51 -7.43 -14.80
N LEU A 8 -15.77 -8.49 -14.44
CA LEU A 8 -16.28 -9.85 -14.48
C LEU A 8 -17.56 -9.94 -13.64
N PRO A 9 -18.59 -10.68 -14.11
CA PRO A 9 -19.79 -10.89 -13.32
C PRO A 9 -19.47 -11.47 -11.92
N PRO A 10 -20.21 -11.10 -10.87
CA PRO A 10 -19.93 -11.55 -9.50
C PRO A 10 -19.83 -13.08 -9.33
N ALA A 11 -20.57 -13.85 -10.15
CA ALA A 11 -20.53 -15.31 -10.13
C ALA A 11 -19.17 -15.88 -10.60
N ASP A 12 -18.42 -15.14 -11.40
CA ASP A 12 -17.14 -15.60 -11.94
C ASP A 12 -15.96 -15.29 -11.01
N TYR A 13 -16.12 -14.36 -10.07
CA TYR A 13 -15.05 -14.02 -9.11
C TYR A 13 -14.73 -15.20 -8.18
N ALA A 14 -15.73 -15.93 -7.72
CA ALA A 14 -15.52 -17.10 -6.85
C ALA A 14 -14.79 -18.25 -7.59
N ALA A 15 -15.05 -18.43 -8.87
CA ALA A 15 -14.49 -19.52 -9.68
C ALA A 15 -12.99 -19.32 -10.01
N TYR A 16 -12.45 -18.10 -9.90
CA TYR A 16 -11.10 -17.75 -10.35
C TYR A 16 -10.19 -17.21 -9.24
N ARG A 17 -10.25 -17.79 -8.02
CA ARG A 17 -9.40 -17.38 -6.89
C ARG A 17 -7.92 -17.35 -7.25
N ALA A 18 -7.44 -18.36 -7.96
CA ALA A 18 -6.04 -18.43 -8.40
C ALA A 18 -5.67 -17.28 -9.37
N LEU A 19 -6.59 -16.89 -10.25
CA LEU A 19 -6.39 -15.77 -11.16
C LEU A 19 -6.37 -14.43 -10.40
N ARG A 20 -7.24 -14.26 -9.40
CA ARG A 20 -7.22 -13.07 -8.53
C ARG A 20 -5.88 -12.96 -7.79
N GLU A 21 -5.38 -14.05 -7.23
CA GLU A 21 -4.07 -14.11 -6.59
C GLU A 21 -2.94 -13.73 -7.56
N GLU A 22 -2.94 -14.29 -8.77
CA GLU A 22 -1.95 -13.99 -9.80
C GLU A 22 -1.95 -12.49 -10.16
N ILE A 23 -3.13 -11.91 -10.41
CA ILE A 23 -3.29 -10.49 -10.72
C ILE A 23 -2.85 -9.62 -9.54
N TYR A 24 -3.26 -9.96 -8.32
CA TYR A 24 -2.86 -9.24 -7.11
C TYR A 24 -1.35 -9.23 -6.93
N ARG A 25 -0.71 -10.40 -7.04
CA ARG A 25 0.75 -10.53 -6.91
C ARG A 25 1.47 -9.74 -7.99
N ALA A 26 1.05 -9.89 -9.24
CA ALA A 26 1.65 -9.15 -10.35
C ALA A 26 1.53 -7.62 -10.19
N TYR A 27 0.39 -7.16 -9.68
CA TYR A 27 0.15 -5.73 -9.43
C TYR A 27 0.92 -5.21 -8.21
N ALA A 28 0.83 -5.92 -7.07
CA ALA A 28 1.43 -5.49 -5.81
C ALA A 28 2.97 -5.50 -5.84
N THR A 29 3.56 -6.37 -6.66
CA THR A 29 5.01 -6.51 -6.80
C THR A 29 5.56 -5.86 -8.07
N ARG A 30 4.76 -5.05 -8.75
CA ARG A 30 5.19 -4.37 -9.97
C ARG A 30 6.39 -3.46 -9.72
N ALA A 31 7.37 -3.55 -10.63
CA ALA A 31 8.60 -2.75 -10.61
C ALA A 31 9.43 -2.92 -9.31
N SER A 32 9.45 -4.12 -8.75
CA SER A 32 10.20 -4.48 -7.55
C SER A 32 11.09 -5.72 -7.79
N ASP A 33 11.85 -6.08 -6.78
CA ASP A 33 12.65 -7.31 -6.70
C ASP A 33 11.79 -8.55 -6.34
N GLN A 34 10.47 -8.40 -6.23
CA GLN A 34 9.53 -9.44 -5.83
C GLN A 34 8.60 -9.85 -6.97
N GLY A 35 7.94 -11.02 -6.80
CA GLY A 35 6.87 -11.49 -7.66
C GLY A 35 7.31 -12.05 -9.01
N PRO A 36 6.35 -12.24 -9.95
CA PRO A 36 6.59 -12.97 -11.20
C PRO A 36 7.55 -12.27 -12.17
N ASN A 37 7.78 -10.98 -12.00
CA ASN A 37 8.73 -10.19 -12.79
C ASN A 37 9.91 -9.67 -11.94
N ALA A 38 10.22 -10.34 -10.84
CA ALA A 38 11.28 -9.96 -9.91
C ALA A 38 12.58 -9.57 -10.63
N GLY A 39 13.10 -8.38 -10.32
CA GLY A 39 14.35 -7.87 -10.88
C GLY A 39 14.30 -7.42 -12.35
N LYS A 40 13.26 -7.76 -13.12
CA LYS A 40 13.21 -7.41 -14.55
C LYS A 40 12.96 -5.91 -14.80
N TRP A 41 12.13 -5.32 -13.96
CA TRP A 41 11.73 -3.91 -14.01
C TRP A 41 11.91 -3.23 -12.66
N ASP A 42 12.86 -3.72 -11.87
CA ASP A 42 13.08 -3.29 -10.49
C ASP A 42 13.54 -1.83 -10.42
N ASN A 43 12.77 -1.03 -9.69
CA ASN A 43 13.05 0.39 -9.49
C ASN A 43 13.74 0.68 -8.14
N SER A 44 14.15 -0.35 -7.38
CA SER A 44 14.76 -0.14 -6.05
C SER A 44 15.99 0.75 -6.10
N ALA A 45 16.85 0.56 -7.09
CA ALA A 45 18.04 1.39 -7.28
C ALA A 45 17.66 2.86 -7.60
N VAL A 46 16.68 3.06 -8.47
CA VAL A 46 16.17 4.40 -8.83
C VAL A 46 15.52 5.08 -7.63
N ILE A 47 14.79 4.35 -6.80
CA ILE A 47 14.18 4.86 -5.57
C ILE A 47 15.27 5.34 -4.60
N ASN A 48 16.31 4.54 -4.39
CA ASN A 48 17.44 4.92 -3.53
C ASN A 48 18.14 6.19 -4.04
N GLU A 49 18.42 6.28 -5.33
CA GLU A 49 19.01 7.47 -5.94
C GLU A 49 18.12 8.71 -5.74
N ILE A 50 16.80 8.58 -5.94
CA ILE A 50 15.85 9.67 -5.68
C ILE A 50 15.90 10.13 -4.22
N LEU A 51 15.98 9.20 -3.25
CA LEU A 51 16.06 9.52 -1.82
C LEU A 51 17.36 10.27 -1.49
N GLU A 52 18.49 9.83 -2.03
CA GLU A 52 19.78 10.49 -1.86
C GLU A 52 19.80 11.91 -2.47
N LEU A 53 19.28 12.06 -3.68
CA LEU A 53 19.18 13.36 -4.35
C LEU A 53 18.25 14.32 -3.60
N ARG A 54 17.13 13.83 -3.08
CA ARG A 54 16.21 14.63 -2.24
C ARG A 54 16.87 15.07 -0.94
N HIS A 55 17.64 14.19 -0.30
CA HIS A 55 18.39 14.55 0.88
C HIS A 55 19.42 15.65 0.57
N THR A 56 20.22 15.48 -0.48
CA THR A 56 21.22 16.45 -0.94
C THR A 56 20.58 17.80 -1.26
N LEU A 57 19.44 17.80 -1.94
CA LEU A 57 18.67 19.00 -2.24
C LEU A 57 18.26 19.74 -0.95
N ALA A 58 17.70 19.02 0.03
CA ALA A 58 17.28 19.61 1.29
C ALA A 58 18.48 20.26 2.02
N GLN A 59 19.59 19.54 2.12
CA GLN A 59 20.83 20.05 2.73
C GLN A 59 21.35 21.31 2.00
N THR A 60 21.33 21.32 0.68
CA THR A 60 21.76 22.48 -0.12
C THR A 60 20.89 23.71 0.15
N LEU A 61 19.62 23.52 0.42
CA LEU A 61 18.66 24.57 0.74
C LEU A 61 18.63 24.94 2.23
N GLY A 62 19.46 24.30 3.08
CA GLY A 62 19.57 24.59 4.51
C GLY A 62 18.53 23.88 5.39
N PHE A 63 17.85 22.86 4.86
CA PHE A 63 16.91 22.04 5.63
C PHE A 63 17.58 20.77 6.15
N ALA A 64 17.18 20.30 7.34
CA ALA A 64 17.71 19.08 7.93
C ALA A 64 17.32 17.83 7.16
N THR A 65 16.08 17.77 6.67
CA THR A 65 15.57 16.65 5.88
C THR A 65 14.73 17.14 4.70
N TYR A 66 14.47 16.24 3.75
CA TYR A 66 13.52 16.53 2.66
C TYR A 66 12.08 16.71 3.17
N ALA A 67 11.73 16.09 4.28
CA ALA A 67 10.43 16.30 4.90
C ALA A 67 10.27 17.73 5.42
N ASP A 68 11.27 18.28 6.09
CA ASP A 68 11.29 19.68 6.53
C ASP A 68 11.16 20.64 5.35
N TYR A 69 11.96 20.42 4.31
CA TYR A 69 11.85 21.20 3.05
C TYR A 69 10.45 21.12 2.45
N SER A 70 9.89 19.89 2.36
CA SER A 70 8.56 19.67 1.78
C SER A 70 7.44 20.34 2.58
N LEU A 71 7.59 20.47 3.89
CA LEU A 71 6.60 21.11 4.77
C LEU A 71 6.71 22.63 4.85
N ALA A 72 7.83 23.21 4.48
CA ALA A 72 8.10 24.65 4.59
C ALA A 72 7.03 25.57 3.95
N THR A 73 6.25 25.05 3.02
CA THR A 73 5.15 25.77 2.35
C THR A 73 3.78 25.12 2.57
N LYS A 74 3.65 24.20 3.55
CA LYS A 74 2.43 23.45 3.84
C LYS A 74 1.87 23.85 5.22
N MET A 75 0.70 23.29 5.55
CA MET A 75 -0.02 23.64 6.78
C MET A 75 0.57 23.06 8.05
N ALA A 76 1.28 21.92 7.97
CA ALA A 76 1.92 21.30 9.13
C ALA A 76 3.27 21.96 9.40
N ASP A 77 3.57 22.27 10.65
CA ASP A 77 4.76 22.99 11.05
C ASP A 77 6.02 22.09 11.08
N SER A 78 5.84 20.77 11.26
CA SER A 78 6.97 19.83 11.33
C SER A 78 6.58 18.39 10.93
N PRO A 79 7.58 17.56 10.53
CA PRO A 79 7.36 16.12 10.32
C PRO A 79 6.81 15.41 11.57
N GLU A 80 7.23 15.83 12.76
CA GLU A 80 6.77 15.30 14.04
C GLU A 80 5.27 15.52 14.25
N GLU A 81 4.76 16.70 13.92
CA GLU A 81 3.33 17.01 13.99
C GLU A 81 2.52 16.09 13.07
N VAL A 82 2.98 15.90 11.83
CA VAL A 82 2.35 14.96 10.88
C VAL A 82 2.34 13.54 11.44
N MET A 83 3.46 13.09 11.99
CA MET A 83 3.57 11.75 12.58
C MET A 83 2.68 11.57 13.81
N GLN A 84 2.59 12.58 14.66
CA GLN A 84 1.69 12.56 15.83
C GLN A 84 0.23 12.48 15.40
N PHE A 85 -0.18 13.28 14.42
CA PHE A 85 -1.53 13.23 13.87
C PHE A 85 -1.87 11.85 13.29
N LEU A 86 -1.02 11.30 12.42
CA LEU A 86 -1.22 10.00 11.81
C LEU A 86 -1.23 8.87 12.85
N THR A 87 -0.32 8.90 13.82
CA THR A 87 -0.26 7.93 14.90
C THR A 87 -1.51 7.98 15.76
N GLY A 88 -2.01 9.19 16.06
CA GLY A 88 -3.26 9.39 16.78
C GLY A 88 -4.47 8.81 16.04
N LEU A 89 -4.52 8.94 14.71
CA LEU A 89 -5.57 8.31 13.88
C LEU A 89 -5.49 6.79 13.95
N VAL A 90 -4.29 6.22 13.77
CA VAL A 90 -4.07 4.76 13.85
C VAL A 90 -4.49 4.22 15.21
N GLN A 91 -4.10 4.87 16.30
CA GLN A 91 -4.45 4.42 17.65
C GLN A 91 -5.97 4.40 17.88
N ARG A 92 -6.70 5.39 17.37
CA ARG A 92 -8.17 5.47 17.52
C ARG A 92 -8.92 4.49 16.63
N SER A 93 -8.43 4.22 15.41
CA SER A 93 -9.11 3.35 14.44
C SER A 93 -8.75 1.87 14.56
N ARG A 94 -7.59 1.55 15.14
CA ARG A 94 -7.03 0.19 15.11
C ARG A 94 -7.92 -0.87 15.75
N ALA A 95 -8.56 -0.55 16.86
CA ALA A 95 -9.44 -1.49 17.55
C ALA A 95 -10.68 -1.82 16.71
N GLN A 96 -11.29 -0.80 16.13
CA GLN A 96 -12.45 -0.94 15.25
C GLN A 96 -12.08 -1.69 13.98
N ALA A 97 -10.99 -1.33 13.30
CA ALA A 97 -10.53 -2.00 12.09
C ALA A 97 -10.22 -3.49 12.30
N ARG A 98 -9.70 -3.86 13.49
CA ARG A 98 -9.52 -5.27 13.84
C ARG A 98 -10.83 -6.00 14.01
N ALA A 99 -11.78 -5.42 14.75
CA ALA A 99 -13.09 -6.02 14.95
C ALA A 99 -13.82 -6.25 13.61
N GLU A 100 -13.83 -5.26 12.73
CA GLU A 100 -14.41 -5.37 11.39
C GLU A 100 -13.71 -6.43 10.52
N THR A 101 -12.37 -6.52 10.63
CA THR A 101 -11.61 -7.55 9.90
C THR A 101 -11.93 -8.96 10.42
N ASP A 102 -12.10 -9.12 11.72
CA ASP A 102 -12.42 -10.42 12.31
C ASP A 102 -13.87 -10.84 11.98
N GLU A 103 -14.80 -9.89 11.96
CA GLU A 103 -16.17 -10.12 11.48
C GLU A 103 -16.20 -10.54 10.01
N LEU A 104 -15.41 -9.86 9.15
CA LEU A 104 -15.29 -10.21 7.74
C LEU A 104 -14.71 -11.61 7.54
N ARG A 105 -13.69 -11.98 8.29
CA ARG A 105 -13.09 -13.33 8.25
C ARG A 105 -14.10 -14.40 8.66
N GLN A 106 -14.85 -14.17 9.73
CA GLN A 106 -15.87 -15.09 10.18
C GLN A 106 -16.95 -15.25 9.11
N TRP A 107 -17.46 -14.15 8.56
CA TRP A 107 -18.45 -14.21 7.49
C TRP A 107 -17.95 -14.95 6.24
N ALA A 108 -16.71 -14.72 5.82
CA ALA A 108 -16.10 -15.41 4.68
C ALA A 108 -15.98 -16.92 4.92
N LYS A 109 -15.63 -17.31 6.14
CA LYS A 109 -15.58 -18.72 6.55
C LYS A 109 -16.97 -19.38 6.53
N GLU A 110 -17.96 -18.74 7.12
CA GLU A 110 -19.33 -19.26 7.23
C GLU A 110 -20.04 -19.33 5.88
N THR A 111 -19.83 -18.31 5.03
CA THR A 111 -20.58 -18.18 3.76
C THR A 111 -19.90 -18.92 2.61
N TYR A 112 -18.57 -18.87 2.54
CA TYR A 112 -17.80 -19.38 1.40
C TYR A 112 -16.81 -20.49 1.77
N GLY A 113 -16.67 -20.86 3.05
CA GLY A 113 -15.69 -21.85 3.49
C GLY A 113 -14.23 -21.40 3.38
N VAL A 114 -13.99 -20.08 3.36
CA VAL A 114 -12.64 -19.51 3.28
C VAL A 114 -12.08 -19.35 4.68
N ASP A 115 -11.18 -20.26 5.09
CA ASP A 115 -10.55 -20.22 6.41
C ASP A 115 -9.46 -19.15 6.54
N ASP A 116 -8.76 -18.85 5.46
CA ASP A 116 -7.67 -17.87 5.41
C ASP A 116 -7.96 -16.83 4.33
N LEU A 117 -8.66 -15.80 4.75
CA LEU A 117 -9.04 -14.67 3.91
C LEU A 117 -7.80 -13.85 3.52
N GLN A 118 -7.56 -13.74 2.24
CA GLN A 118 -6.42 -13.07 1.63
C GLN A 118 -6.83 -11.77 0.94
N PRO A 119 -5.89 -10.83 0.66
CA PRO A 119 -6.21 -9.57 -0.02
C PRO A 119 -6.84 -9.71 -1.41
N TRP A 120 -6.76 -10.87 -2.02
CA TRP A 120 -7.36 -11.16 -3.34
C TRP A 120 -8.73 -11.85 -3.25
N ASP A 121 -9.24 -12.09 -2.05
CA ASP A 121 -10.59 -12.64 -1.82
C ASP A 121 -11.61 -11.52 -1.70
#